data_1180edf2db622753bad55e51daf9a65c
#
_entry.id   1180edf2db622753bad55e51daf9a65c
#
_cell.length_a   1.000
_cell.length_b   1.000
_cell.length_c   1.000
_cell.angle_alpha   90.00
_cell.angle_beta   90.00
_cell.angle_gamma   90.00
#
_symmetry.space_group_name_H-M   'P 1'
#
loop_
_entity.id
_entity.type
_entity.pdbx_description
1 polymer ?
#
loop_
_entity_poly.entity_id
_entity_poly.type
_entity_poly.pdbx_seq_one_letter_code
_entity_poly.pdbx_strand_id
1 'polypeptide(L)'
;FPELVNPVAMSFDTKGRLWVAAWGSYPHWRPDEPMDDRLLILEDTDGDGRTDHVKTFAGDLHNPIAFEFWGKGVLVSQGPGVVYLEDTDGDDRYDVKTRVIGGLDTADTHHTSNSFTLDPAGAVYFQEGVFHHSQPETPWGPPVRVVNGAVFRYEPRTGRLGLYTSYSFANPHGHAFDRWGDDIVVDGTMSAPYWGSVFSTRLDGLDKHANAPTVYKQRTRPCPAIEILSSPHFPDGLQGNLLVGNVISFQGILQYAFKPKGESFPEAVEVEPILSSSDPNFRPADIEVGPDGAIYFTDWQNPIIGHMQHNLRDPSRDRTHGRVYRVVMADKPLVKPVPIAARPVAEVVKLLSDPTDRVRYRARLELSGRPEAEVVPAVKAWLAKLDRTAPEFEHRQLEALWTLRHFDQIDPPLLEAVLVAKDPRSRSAGLRVLASIVDRVPGGLEMVRRAAADESPRVRLEAVRTASYLRLPEAVEALAIADEFPSDRQMDYVKKEAARVLDPEFRQARAAGRAIAFT
;
A
#
# COMPACT_ATOMS: atom_id res chain seq x y z
N PHE A 1 -11.14 -9.08 25.99
CA PHE A 1 -9.82 -8.60 26.46
C PHE A 1 -9.89 -7.10 26.68
N PRO A 2 -9.57 -6.61 27.91
CA PRO A 2 -9.64 -5.18 28.22
C PRO A 2 -8.61 -4.34 27.47
N GLU A 3 -7.60 -4.97 26.90
CA GLU A 3 -6.54 -4.30 26.11
C GLU A 3 -7.03 -3.93 24.69
N LEU A 4 -8.02 -4.63 24.16
CA LEU A 4 -8.52 -4.43 22.80
C LEU A 4 -9.57 -3.30 22.77
N VAL A 5 -9.10 -2.08 22.86
CA VAL A 5 -9.93 -0.87 22.83
C VAL A 5 -9.70 -0.11 21.54
N ASN A 6 -10.77 0.28 20.86
CA ASN A 6 -10.69 1.06 19.61
C ASN A 6 -9.67 0.49 18.61
N PRO A 7 -9.79 -0.77 18.14
CA PRO A 7 -8.87 -1.33 17.16
C PRO A 7 -9.00 -0.61 15.81
N VAL A 8 -7.89 -0.09 15.30
CA VAL A 8 -7.87 0.77 14.11
C VAL A 8 -7.06 0.23 12.94
N ALA A 9 -6.10 -0.67 13.21
CA ALA A 9 -5.32 -1.34 12.18
C ALA A 9 -5.00 -2.76 12.63
N MET A 10 -4.89 -3.69 11.67
CA MET A 10 -4.50 -5.07 11.93
C MET A 10 -3.68 -5.63 10.77
N SER A 11 -2.86 -6.62 11.03
CA SER A 11 -2.17 -7.42 10.02
C SER A 11 -1.70 -8.76 10.58
N PHE A 12 -1.25 -9.67 9.71
CA PHE A 12 -0.76 -11.00 10.09
C PHE A 12 0.75 -11.11 9.86
N ASP A 13 1.46 -11.51 10.91
CA ASP A 13 2.90 -11.77 10.83
C ASP A 13 3.25 -13.06 10.05
N THR A 14 4.53 -13.33 9.88
CA THR A 14 5.01 -14.52 9.17
C THR A 14 4.80 -15.82 9.95
N LYS A 15 4.52 -15.73 11.26
CA LYS A 15 4.07 -16.87 12.09
C LYS A 15 2.56 -17.15 11.91
N GLY A 16 1.83 -16.22 11.29
CA GLY A 16 0.38 -16.29 11.07
C GLY A 16 -0.45 -15.76 12.22
N ARG A 17 0.14 -15.05 13.17
CA ARG A 17 -0.54 -14.43 14.30
C ARG A 17 -1.15 -13.09 13.90
N LEU A 18 -2.30 -12.77 14.46
CA LEU A 18 -2.97 -11.50 14.26
C LEU A 18 -2.36 -10.42 15.16
N TRP A 19 -1.98 -9.29 14.56
CA TRP A 19 -1.54 -8.10 15.27
C TRP A 19 -2.58 -7.00 15.13
N VAL A 20 -2.81 -6.23 16.20
CA VAL A 20 -3.83 -5.18 16.23
C VAL A 20 -3.30 -3.94 16.94
N ALA A 21 -3.43 -2.78 16.29
CA ALA A 21 -3.22 -1.49 16.92
C ALA A 21 -4.48 -1.06 17.66
N ALA A 22 -4.37 -0.87 18.97
CA ALA A 22 -5.44 -0.45 19.87
C ALA A 22 -5.20 1.01 20.28
N TRP A 23 -6.17 1.89 19.96
CA TRP A 23 -6.06 3.32 20.13
C TRP A 23 -7.00 3.85 21.21
N GLY A 24 -6.72 3.52 22.46
CA GLY A 24 -7.52 3.90 23.63
C GLY A 24 -7.56 5.40 23.89
N SER A 25 -6.52 6.15 23.51
CA SER A 25 -6.45 7.60 23.71
C SER A 25 -7.32 8.42 22.73
N TYR A 26 -7.83 7.81 21.64
CA TYR A 26 -8.62 8.53 20.64
C TYR A 26 -9.77 9.37 21.24
N PRO A 27 -9.98 10.60 20.80
CA PRO A 27 -9.30 11.34 19.73
C PRO A 27 -8.25 12.34 20.25
N HIS A 28 -7.69 12.13 21.41
CA HIS A 28 -6.83 13.10 22.06
C HIS A 28 -5.36 12.92 21.68
N TRP A 29 -4.67 14.04 21.45
CA TRP A 29 -3.23 14.16 21.49
C TRP A 29 -2.81 14.72 22.85
N ARG A 30 -2.04 13.96 23.63
CA ARG A 30 -1.64 14.29 24.99
C ARG A 30 -0.18 13.99 25.22
N PRO A 31 0.74 14.77 24.66
CA PRO A 31 2.16 14.50 24.73
C PRO A 31 2.73 14.66 26.16
N ASP A 32 1.99 15.30 27.06
CA ASP A 32 2.29 15.53 28.46
C ASP A 32 1.71 14.46 29.41
N GLU A 33 0.95 13.51 28.90
CA GLU A 33 0.42 12.38 29.66
C GLU A 33 1.17 11.09 29.30
N PRO A 34 1.12 10.05 30.17
CA PRO A 34 1.66 8.75 29.82
C PRO A 34 1.04 8.22 28.52
N MET A 35 1.87 7.74 27.61
CA MET A 35 1.43 7.04 26.40
C MET A 35 1.13 5.60 26.75
N ASP A 36 -0.08 5.13 26.44
CA ASP A 36 -0.57 3.78 26.78
C ASP A 36 -1.37 3.11 25.66
N ASP A 37 -1.38 3.69 24.48
CA ASP A 37 -1.89 3.02 23.28
C ASP A 37 -0.99 1.83 22.94
N ARG A 38 -1.55 0.81 22.30
CA ARG A 38 -0.92 -0.50 22.25
C ARG A 38 -0.83 -1.09 20.86
N LEU A 39 0.20 -1.89 20.64
CA LEU A 39 0.27 -2.87 19.58
C LEU A 39 0.20 -4.26 20.23
N LEU A 40 -0.84 -5.01 19.89
CA LEU A 40 -1.20 -6.29 20.50
C LEU A 40 -0.94 -7.44 19.53
N ILE A 41 -0.58 -8.61 20.08
CA ILE A 41 -0.54 -9.90 19.37
C ILE A 41 -1.67 -10.75 19.94
N LEU A 42 -2.55 -11.21 19.07
CA LEU A 42 -3.70 -12.04 19.40
C LEU A 42 -3.45 -13.47 18.89
N GLU A 43 -3.61 -14.44 19.77
CA GLU A 43 -3.36 -15.85 19.47
C GLU A 43 -4.60 -16.68 19.81
N ASP A 44 -4.91 -17.64 18.95
CA ASP A 44 -5.87 -18.73 19.14
C ASP A 44 -5.02 -19.98 19.40
N THR A 45 -4.82 -20.33 20.68
CA THR A 45 -3.87 -21.37 21.06
C THR A 45 -4.48 -22.77 21.07
N ASP A 46 -5.81 -22.88 21.17
CA ASP A 46 -6.53 -24.14 21.15
C ASP A 46 -7.17 -24.47 19.78
N GLY A 47 -7.14 -23.50 18.84
CA GLY A 47 -7.61 -23.68 17.46
C GLY A 47 -9.14 -23.67 17.31
N ASP A 48 -9.88 -23.12 18.27
CA ASP A 48 -11.36 -23.05 18.22
C ASP A 48 -11.87 -21.89 17.34
N GLY A 49 -10.96 -21.04 16.87
CA GLY A 49 -11.23 -19.88 16.03
C GLY A 49 -11.57 -18.63 16.82
N ARG A 50 -11.26 -18.61 18.10
CA ARG A 50 -11.35 -17.44 18.96
C ARG A 50 -10.00 -17.17 19.62
N THR A 51 -9.69 -15.89 19.78
CA THR A 51 -8.50 -15.52 20.54
C THR A 51 -8.67 -15.90 22.00
N ASP A 52 -7.73 -16.64 22.57
CA ASP A 52 -7.66 -17.00 23.97
C ASP A 52 -6.45 -16.39 24.69
N HIS A 53 -5.46 -15.88 23.95
CA HIS A 53 -4.26 -15.29 24.50
C HIS A 53 -3.93 -13.97 23.80
N VAL A 54 -3.61 -12.93 24.60
CA VAL A 54 -3.22 -11.60 24.13
C VAL A 54 -1.89 -11.20 24.75
N LYS A 55 -0.95 -10.77 23.92
CA LYS A 55 0.33 -10.20 24.32
C LYS A 55 0.38 -8.72 23.95
N THR A 56 0.96 -7.90 24.80
CA THR A 56 1.30 -6.51 24.47
C THR A 56 2.72 -6.45 23.94
N PHE A 57 2.88 -6.26 22.64
CA PHE A 57 4.17 -6.08 21.99
C PHE A 57 4.77 -4.71 22.30
N ALA A 58 3.96 -3.66 22.24
CA ALA A 58 4.30 -2.30 22.66
C ALA A 58 3.13 -1.69 23.41
N GLY A 59 3.38 -1.09 24.58
CA GLY A 59 2.36 -0.51 25.44
C GLY A 59 2.58 0.96 25.78
N ASP A 60 3.55 1.60 25.12
CA ASP A 60 3.98 2.97 25.30
C ASP A 60 3.80 3.80 24.02
N LEU A 61 2.82 3.43 23.21
CA LEU A 61 2.51 4.12 21.96
C LEU A 61 1.55 5.28 22.20
N HIS A 62 1.56 6.23 21.30
CA HIS A 62 0.58 7.29 21.25
C HIS A 62 0.10 7.51 19.82
N ASN A 63 -1.20 7.36 19.60
CA ASN A 63 -1.81 7.55 18.29
C ASN A 63 -1.30 6.56 17.21
N PRO A 64 -1.23 5.24 17.50
CA PRO A 64 -0.75 4.22 16.56
C PRO A 64 -1.84 3.87 15.54
N ILE A 65 -2.16 4.80 14.66
CA ILE A 65 -3.28 4.66 13.72
C ILE A 65 -2.99 3.65 12.60
N ALA A 66 -1.74 3.29 12.37
CA ALA A 66 -1.33 2.27 11.43
C ALA A 66 0.02 1.67 11.79
N PHE A 67 0.27 0.46 11.31
CA PHE A 67 1.55 -0.20 11.37
C PHE A 67 1.75 -1.10 10.13
N GLU A 68 3.00 -1.46 9.84
CA GLU A 68 3.34 -2.41 8.78
C GLU A 68 4.62 -3.16 9.14
N PHE A 69 4.65 -4.45 8.85
CA PHE A 69 5.84 -5.27 9.07
C PHE A 69 6.93 -4.96 8.03
N TRP A 70 8.16 -4.96 8.48
CA TRP A 70 9.31 -4.87 7.60
C TRP A 70 10.55 -5.48 8.24
N GLY A 71 11.29 -6.26 7.46
CA GLY A 71 12.51 -6.90 8.00
C GLY A 71 12.19 -7.82 9.18
N LYS A 72 12.82 -7.57 10.32
CA LYS A 72 12.61 -8.32 11.56
C LYS A 72 11.65 -7.66 12.55
N GLY A 73 11.15 -6.49 12.22
CA GLY A 73 10.34 -5.70 13.14
C GLY A 73 9.11 -5.11 12.48
N VAL A 74 8.61 -4.04 13.07
CA VAL A 74 7.39 -3.37 12.67
C VAL A 74 7.57 -1.85 12.67
N LEU A 75 7.12 -1.22 11.59
CA LEU A 75 6.98 0.23 11.48
C LEU A 75 5.64 0.64 12.06
N VAL A 76 5.62 1.60 12.97
CA VAL A 76 4.40 2.04 13.64
C VAL A 76 4.28 3.56 13.53
N SER A 77 3.09 4.03 13.18
CA SER A 77 2.73 5.44 13.31
C SER A 77 2.82 5.85 14.77
N GLN A 78 3.62 6.86 15.05
CA GLN A 78 3.85 7.38 16.40
C GLN A 78 4.06 8.89 16.28
N GLY A 79 2.99 9.66 16.35
CA GLY A 79 3.09 11.12 16.20
C GLY A 79 4.20 11.76 17.08
N PRO A 80 5.02 12.66 16.52
CA PRO A 80 5.04 13.23 15.18
C PRO A 80 5.94 12.50 14.17
N GLY A 81 5.92 11.19 14.11
CA GLY A 81 6.79 10.41 13.21
C GLY A 81 6.39 8.96 13.05
N VAL A 82 7.33 8.19 12.53
CA VAL A 82 7.24 6.74 12.40
C VAL A 82 8.40 6.13 13.18
N VAL A 83 8.10 5.13 13.99
CA VAL A 83 9.11 4.35 14.73
C VAL A 83 9.19 2.93 14.16
N TYR A 84 10.40 2.39 14.16
CA TYR A 84 10.66 0.98 13.92
C TYR A 84 10.90 0.29 15.27
N LEU A 85 10.14 -0.75 15.52
CA LEU A 85 10.21 -1.55 16.75
C LEU A 85 10.72 -2.94 16.40
N GLU A 86 11.72 -3.43 17.15
CA GLU A 86 12.29 -4.76 16.94
C GLU A 86 12.35 -5.51 18.28
N ASP A 87 11.91 -6.77 18.24
CA ASP A 87 12.10 -7.76 19.29
C ASP A 87 13.38 -8.54 18.96
N THR A 88 14.42 -8.38 19.78
CA THR A 88 15.75 -8.96 19.51
C THR A 88 16.02 -10.24 20.29
N ASP A 89 15.26 -10.52 21.34
CA ASP A 89 15.42 -11.70 22.20
C ASP A 89 14.30 -12.74 22.04
N GLY A 90 13.21 -12.39 21.33
CA GLY A 90 12.14 -13.31 20.95
C GLY A 90 11.05 -13.49 22.01
N ASP A 91 10.91 -12.54 22.94
CA ASP A 91 9.91 -12.60 24.00
C ASP A 91 8.54 -12.01 23.60
N ASP A 92 8.39 -11.59 22.35
CA ASP A 92 7.22 -10.92 21.76
C ASP A 92 6.98 -9.52 22.35
N ARG A 93 8.05 -8.83 22.79
CA ARG A 93 8.07 -7.42 23.15
C ARG A 93 9.22 -6.73 22.43
N TYR A 94 9.06 -5.46 22.11
CA TYR A 94 10.16 -4.74 21.49
C TYR A 94 11.25 -4.37 22.53
N ASP A 95 12.51 -4.54 22.14
CA ASP A 95 13.68 -4.08 22.88
C ASP A 95 14.27 -2.82 22.27
N VAL A 96 14.14 -2.68 20.96
CA VAL A 96 14.71 -1.58 20.19
C VAL A 96 13.60 -0.74 19.59
N LYS A 97 13.66 0.58 19.83
CA LYS A 97 12.77 1.59 19.28
C LYS A 97 13.58 2.65 18.56
N THR A 98 13.48 2.71 17.25
CA THR A 98 14.21 3.66 16.41
C THR A 98 13.24 4.57 15.68
N ARG A 99 13.39 5.88 15.80
CA ARG A 99 12.65 6.83 14.97
C ARG A 99 13.26 6.82 13.56
N VAL A 100 12.47 6.43 12.57
CA VAL A 100 12.91 6.33 11.17
C VAL A 100 12.41 7.49 10.31
N ILE A 101 11.28 8.10 10.68
CA ILE A 101 10.75 9.31 10.06
C ILE A 101 10.35 10.28 11.18
N GLY A 102 10.75 11.54 11.07
CA GLY A 102 10.32 12.65 11.93
C GLY A 102 9.63 13.73 11.11
N GLY A 103 9.05 14.74 11.78
CA GLY A 103 8.52 15.94 11.11
C GLY A 103 7.11 15.81 10.53
N LEU A 104 6.35 14.78 10.94
CA LEU A 104 4.93 14.69 10.65
C LEU A 104 4.13 15.62 11.56
N ASP A 105 3.09 16.27 11.03
CA ASP A 105 2.26 17.20 11.81
C ASP A 105 1.35 16.45 12.79
N THR A 106 0.97 17.12 13.86
CA THR A 106 0.08 16.62 14.91
C THR A 106 -1.15 17.52 15.12
N ALA A 107 -1.41 18.43 14.18
CA ALA A 107 -2.56 19.33 14.24
C ALA A 107 -3.89 18.58 14.31
N ASP A 108 -3.94 17.38 13.75
CA ASP A 108 -5.12 16.53 13.75
C ASP A 108 -4.73 15.05 13.94
N THR A 109 -5.12 14.46 15.06
CA THR A 109 -4.81 13.06 15.38
C THR A 109 -5.49 12.05 14.44
N HIS A 110 -6.64 12.40 13.88
CA HIS A 110 -7.42 11.52 13.01
C HIS A 110 -6.84 11.43 11.58
N HIS A 111 -6.20 12.49 11.11
CA HIS A 111 -5.63 12.60 9.77
C HIS A 111 -4.11 12.36 9.73
N THR A 112 -3.50 11.96 10.82
CA THR A 112 -2.07 11.67 10.88
C THR A 112 -1.70 10.42 10.06
N SER A 113 -0.43 10.10 9.97
CA SER A 113 0.10 9.01 9.13
C SER A 113 -0.65 7.68 9.35
N ASN A 114 -1.38 7.25 8.33
CA ASN A 114 -2.27 6.10 8.37
C ASN A 114 -2.12 5.19 7.14
N SER A 115 -2.86 4.07 7.12
CA SER A 115 -2.95 3.13 5.98
C SER A 115 -1.58 2.67 5.49
N PHE A 116 -0.74 2.22 6.42
CA PHE A 116 0.56 1.67 6.07
C PHE A 116 0.38 0.41 5.23
N THR A 117 1.03 0.37 4.09
CA THR A 117 0.93 -0.75 3.15
C THR A 117 2.28 -0.99 2.49
N LEU A 118 2.76 -2.23 2.50
CA LEU A 118 4.00 -2.64 1.86
C LEU A 118 3.73 -3.00 0.40
N ASP A 119 4.41 -2.32 -0.53
CA ASP A 119 4.35 -2.71 -1.94
C ASP A 119 5.13 -4.02 -2.19
N PRO A 120 4.87 -4.70 -3.32
CA PRO A 120 5.59 -5.93 -3.64
C PRO A 120 7.12 -5.75 -3.78
N ALA A 121 7.60 -4.53 -4.01
CA ALA A 121 9.02 -4.21 -4.18
C ALA A 121 9.72 -3.75 -2.88
N GLY A 122 9.01 -3.72 -1.74
CA GLY A 122 9.58 -3.48 -0.42
C GLY A 122 9.55 -2.03 0.07
N ALA A 123 8.80 -1.16 -0.58
CA ALA A 123 8.54 0.18 -0.07
C ALA A 123 7.24 0.21 0.74
N VAL A 124 7.23 0.98 1.82
CA VAL A 124 6.05 1.23 2.65
C VAL A 124 5.41 2.55 2.23
N TYR A 125 4.11 2.50 1.98
CA TYR A 125 3.29 3.67 1.70
C TYR A 125 2.50 4.04 2.93
N PHE A 126 2.29 5.34 3.14
CA PHE A 126 1.43 5.86 4.19
C PHE A 126 0.85 7.21 3.77
N GLN A 127 -0.23 7.63 4.43
CA GLN A 127 -1.04 8.76 4.02
C GLN A 127 -1.22 9.76 5.16
N GLU A 128 -1.41 11.03 4.81
CA GLU A 128 -1.88 12.09 5.70
C GLU A 128 -3.01 12.88 5.04
N GLY A 129 -3.92 13.42 5.85
CA GLY A 129 -5.06 14.21 5.40
C GLY A 129 -4.91 15.72 5.54
N VAL A 130 -6.03 16.43 5.41
CA VAL A 130 -6.11 17.88 5.59
C VAL A 130 -5.71 18.34 6.99
N PHE A 131 -5.46 19.62 7.14
CA PHE A 131 -4.99 20.35 8.33
C PHE A 131 -3.51 20.15 8.67
N HIS A 132 -2.82 19.21 8.03
CA HIS A 132 -1.41 18.95 8.26
C HIS A 132 -0.50 19.83 7.41
N HIS A 133 0.58 20.30 8.02
CA HIS A 133 1.70 21.03 7.41
C HIS A 133 2.97 20.24 7.73
N SER A 134 3.13 19.10 7.10
CA SER A 134 4.20 18.16 7.42
C SER A 134 5.47 18.48 6.62
N GLN A 135 6.61 18.25 7.28
CA GLN A 135 7.92 18.23 6.66
C GLN A 135 8.65 16.93 7.05
N PRO A 136 8.12 15.77 6.64
CA PRO A 136 8.75 14.51 7.02
C PRO A 136 10.16 14.40 6.45
N GLU A 137 11.03 13.86 7.29
CA GLU A 137 12.44 13.64 6.98
C GLU A 137 12.93 12.32 7.52
N THR A 138 13.97 11.79 6.90
CA THR A 138 14.76 10.64 7.35
C THR A 138 16.19 11.07 7.59
N PRO A 139 17.03 10.29 8.30
CA PRO A 139 18.43 10.64 8.52
C PRO A 139 19.27 10.79 7.23
N TRP A 140 18.79 10.28 6.11
CA TRP A 140 19.59 10.10 4.89
C TRP A 140 19.12 10.92 3.68
N GLY A 141 18.00 11.59 3.77
CA GLY A 141 17.42 12.28 2.62
C GLY A 141 17.02 13.72 2.91
N PRO A 142 16.77 14.52 1.86
CA PRO A 142 16.16 15.83 2.04
C PRO A 142 14.73 15.68 2.57
N PRO A 143 14.25 16.66 3.36
CA PRO A 143 12.87 16.63 3.84
C PRO A 143 11.89 16.79 2.67
N VAL A 144 10.77 16.10 2.77
CA VAL A 144 9.63 16.25 1.89
C VAL A 144 8.65 17.24 2.53
N ARG A 145 8.16 18.23 1.79
CA ARG A 145 7.21 19.22 2.30
C ARG A 145 5.83 19.00 1.72
N VAL A 146 4.83 19.01 2.58
CA VAL A 146 3.43 18.80 2.20
C VAL A 146 2.50 19.68 3.00
N VAL A 147 1.41 20.10 2.37
CA VAL A 147 0.31 20.82 3.01
C VAL A 147 -1.01 20.14 2.62
N ASN A 148 -1.84 19.81 3.60
CA ASN A 148 -3.19 19.29 3.37
C ASN A 148 -3.26 18.04 2.50
N GLY A 149 -2.65 16.96 2.95
CA GLY A 149 -2.84 15.64 2.36
C GLY A 149 -1.80 15.21 1.34
N ALA A 150 -1.36 13.97 1.53
CA ALA A 150 -0.43 13.28 0.66
C ALA A 150 -0.43 11.77 0.87
N VAL A 151 0.11 11.06 -0.10
CA VAL A 151 0.62 9.70 0.03
C VAL A 151 2.13 9.75 -0.08
N PHE A 152 2.82 9.21 0.91
CA PHE A 152 4.26 9.10 0.94
C PHE A 152 4.68 7.68 0.55
N ARG A 153 5.90 7.58 0.02
CA ARG A 153 6.57 6.31 -0.27
C ARG A 153 7.92 6.29 0.44
N TYR A 154 8.07 5.34 1.35
CA TYR A 154 9.28 5.15 2.13
C TYR A 154 9.95 3.83 1.78
N GLU A 155 11.24 3.84 1.49
CA GLU A 155 12.06 2.64 1.27
C GLU A 155 12.89 2.37 2.54
N PRO A 156 12.48 1.44 3.42
CA PRO A 156 13.16 1.25 4.71
C PRO A 156 14.61 0.81 4.55
N ARG A 157 14.94 0.03 3.49
CA ARG A 157 16.30 -0.45 3.22
C ARG A 157 17.30 0.69 2.99
N THR A 158 16.89 1.75 2.33
CA THR A 158 17.75 2.87 1.94
C THR A 158 17.50 4.13 2.77
N GLY A 159 16.40 4.18 3.53
CA GLY A 159 15.92 5.38 4.21
C GLY A 159 15.37 6.45 3.26
N ARG A 160 15.15 6.13 1.98
CA ARG A 160 14.64 7.07 0.99
C ARG A 160 13.15 7.33 1.23
N LEU A 161 12.80 8.58 1.45
CA LEU A 161 11.43 9.06 1.56
C LEU A 161 11.10 9.94 0.35
N GLY A 162 9.97 9.67 -0.27
CA GLY A 162 9.48 10.44 -1.42
C GLY A 162 7.99 10.71 -1.34
N LEU A 163 7.55 11.65 -2.15
CA LEU A 163 6.15 11.96 -2.35
C LEU A 163 5.62 11.08 -3.48
N TYR A 164 4.60 10.27 -3.20
CA TYR A 164 3.92 9.46 -4.21
C TYR A 164 2.78 10.23 -4.86
N THR A 165 1.90 10.79 -4.03
CA THR A 165 0.80 11.65 -4.47
C THR A 165 0.65 12.81 -3.52
N SER A 166 0.44 14.03 -4.03
CA SER A 166 -0.02 15.16 -3.24
C SER A 166 -1.34 15.67 -3.80
N TYR A 167 -2.38 15.60 -2.99
CA TYR A 167 -3.72 16.04 -3.31
C TYR A 167 -4.38 16.51 -2.03
N SER A 168 -5.35 17.39 -2.12
CA SER A 168 -6.07 17.88 -0.94
C SER A 168 -7.09 16.84 -0.47
N PHE A 169 -6.59 15.66 -0.11
CA PHE A 169 -7.42 14.63 0.49
C PHE A 169 -8.08 15.15 1.76
N ALA A 170 -9.40 15.05 1.83
CA ALA A 170 -10.11 15.43 3.04
C ALA A 170 -9.77 14.48 4.20
N ASN A 171 -9.64 13.18 3.90
CA ASN A 171 -9.33 12.15 4.90
C ASN A 171 -8.87 10.87 4.17
N PRO A 172 -7.62 10.81 3.68
CA PRO A 172 -7.16 9.62 2.99
C PRO A 172 -7.06 8.46 3.98
N HIS A 173 -7.75 7.39 3.69
CA HIS A 173 -7.71 6.12 4.39
C HIS A 173 -7.93 4.99 3.39
N GLY A 174 -7.11 3.96 3.49
CA GLY A 174 -7.16 2.80 2.61
C GLY A 174 -6.18 2.89 1.45
N HIS A 175 -5.29 1.92 1.40
CA HIS A 175 -4.34 1.71 0.31
C HIS A 175 -4.15 0.19 0.15
N ALA A 176 -4.33 -0.33 -1.05
CA ALA A 176 -4.17 -1.75 -1.34
C ALA A 176 -3.48 -1.96 -2.68
N PHE A 177 -2.66 -3.01 -2.76
CA PHE A 177 -2.00 -3.46 -3.97
C PHE A 177 -2.62 -4.76 -4.48
N ASP A 178 -2.83 -4.84 -5.77
CA ASP A 178 -3.25 -6.09 -6.39
C ASP A 178 -2.05 -7.02 -6.65
N ARG A 179 -2.35 -8.20 -7.18
CA ARG A 179 -1.38 -9.21 -7.58
C ARG A 179 -0.27 -8.70 -8.53
N TRP A 180 -0.53 -7.66 -9.31
CA TRP A 180 0.40 -7.08 -10.28
C TRP A 180 1.11 -5.82 -9.78
N GLY A 181 0.85 -5.48 -8.52
CA GLY A 181 1.37 -4.28 -7.91
C GLY A 181 0.68 -3.01 -8.40
N ASP A 182 -0.50 -3.12 -9.01
CA ASP A 182 -1.36 -1.95 -9.22
C ASP A 182 -2.01 -1.59 -7.88
N ASP A 183 -2.06 -0.32 -7.58
CA ASP A 183 -2.55 0.15 -6.29
C ASP A 183 -3.78 1.05 -6.40
N ILE A 184 -4.57 1.01 -5.34
CA ILE A 184 -5.73 1.88 -5.15
C ILE A 184 -5.55 2.66 -3.86
N VAL A 185 -5.68 3.98 -3.97
CA VAL A 185 -5.65 4.93 -2.86
C VAL A 185 -7.05 5.52 -2.69
N VAL A 186 -7.53 5.63 -1.45
CA VAL A 186 -8.87 6.12 -1.18
C VAL A 186 -8.85 7.39 -0.34
N ASP A 187 -9.61 8.41 -0.76
CA ASP A 187 -10.06 9.48 0.15
C ASP A 187 -11.28 9.00 0.92
N GLY A 188 -11.08 8.58 2.16
CA GLY A 188 -12.12 7.96 3.00
C GLY A 188 -13.33 8.84 3.21
N THR A 189 -13.16 10.15 3.43
CA THR A 189 -14.27 11.08 3.66
C THR A 189 -15.26 11.11 2.49
N MET A 190 -14.73 11.05 1.28
CA MET A 190 -15.55 11.07 0.07
C MET A 190 -15.78 9.66 -0.48
N SER A 191 -15.16 8.63 0.09
CA SER A 191 -15.10 7.26 -0.49
C SER A 191 -14.68 7.29 -1.95
N ALA A 192 -13.70 8.15 -2.28
CA ALA A 192 -13.25 8.35 -3.64
C ALA A 192 -11.97 7.54 -3.89
N PRO A 193 -12.05 6.41 -4.61
CA PRO A 193 -10.90 5.58 -4.93
C PRO A 193 -10.22 6.06 -6.21
N TYR A 194 -8.90 6.01 -6.21
CA TYR A 194 -8.07 6.39 -7.35
C TYR A 194 -7.05 5.29 -7.63
N TRP A 195 -6.79 5.00 -8.91
CA TRP A 195 -5.63 4.21 -9.29
C TRP A 195 -4.35 4.99 -8.97
N GLY A 196 -3.46 4.40 -8.16
CA GLY A 196 -2.24 5.06 -7.73
C GLY A 196 -1.33 5.46 -8.89
N SER A 197 -1.18 4.58 -9.88
CA SER A 197 -0.42 4.87 -11.09
C SER A 197 -0.96 6.08 -11.88
N VAL A 198 -2.28 6.26 -11.91
CA VAL A 198 -2.91 7.41 -12.55
C VAL A 198 -2.63 8.69 -11.75
N PHE A 199 -2.58 8.56 -10.42
CA PHE A 199 -2.55 9.69 -9.49
C PHE A 199 -1.13 10.02 -8.97
N SER A 200 -0.07 9.48 -9.58
CA SER A 200 1.30 9.58 -9.06
C SER A 200 2.36 9.92 -10.10
N THR A 201 2.08 10.87 -11.00
CA THR A 201 3.15 11.50 -11.76
C THR A 201 4.07 12.29 -10.83
N ARG A 202 5.32 12.55 -11.24
CA ARG A 202 6.23 13.37 -10.44
C ARG A 202 5.63 14.72 -10.09
N LEU A 203 5.94 15.19 -8.89
CA LEU A 203 5.64 16.52 -8.40
C LEU A 203 6.92 17.25 -8.00
N ASP A 204 6.92 18.55 -8.10
CA ASP A 204 8.00 19.41 -7.64
C ASP A 204 7.49 20.39 -6.57
N GLY A 205 8.27 20.53 -5.49
CA GLY A 205 7.97 21.46 -4.41
C GLY A 205 6.66 21.15 -3.67
N LEU A 206 5.82 22.17 -3.54
CA LEU A 206 4.50 22.10 -2.88
C LEU A 206 3.34 21.90 -3.85
N ASP A 207 3.64 21.54 -5.09
CA ASP A 207 2.61 21.29 -6.10
C ASP A 207 1.66 20.17 -5.68
N LYS A 208 0.43 20.25 -6.18
CA LYS A 208 -0.60 19.23 -6.00
C LYS A 208 -1.07 18.69 -7.34
N HIS A 209 -1.43 17.42 -7.34
CA HIS A 209 -2.14 16.82 -8.46
C HIS A 209 -3.54 17.44 -8.61
N ALA A 210 -4.02 17.53 -9.83
CA ALA A 210 -5.41 17.83 -10.10
C ALA A 210 -6.32 16.66 -9.65
N ASN A 211 -7.63 16.86 -9.70
CA ASN A 211 -8.59 15.80 -9.40
C ASN A 211 -8.52 14.69 -10.47
N ALA A 212 -8.19 13.47 -10.06
CA ALA A 212 -8.08 12.31 -10.93
C ALA A 212 -9.42 11.61 -11.17
N PRO A 213 -9.55 10.82 -12.25
CA PRO A 213 -10.70 9.95 -12.46
C PRO A 213 -10.80 8.88 -11.37
N THR A 214 -12.00 8.68 -10.80
CA THR A 214 -12.25 7.66 -9.78
C THR A 214 -12.41 6.26 -10.36
N VAL A 215 -12.10 5.23 -9.57
CA VAL A 215 -12.20 3.81 -9.94
C VAL A 215 -13.66 3.34 -10.00
N TYR A 216 -14.50 3.80 -9.07
CA TYR A 216 -15.93 3.52 -9.05
C TYR A 216 -16.74 4.77 -8.71
N LYS A 217 -18.06 4.71 -8.95
CA LYS A 217 -18.97 5.76 -8.51
C LYS A 217 -19.22 5.64 -7.02
N GLN A 218 -18.87 6.68 -6.29
CA GLN A 218 -19.12 6.81 -4.86
C GLN A 218 -20.61 6.65 -4.52
N ARG A 219 -20.90 5.88 -3.46
CA ARG A 219 -22.25 5.69 -2.93
C ARG A 219 -22.41 6.26 -1.54
N THR A 220 -21.46 6.03 -0.68
CA THR A 220 -21.51 6.34 0.74
C THR A 220 -20.13 6.70 1.29
N ARG A 221 -20.05 7.13 2.54
CA ARG A 221 -18.82 7.61 3.19
C ARG A 221 -18.92 7.49 4.73
N PRO A 222 -17.83 7.62 5.46
CA PRO A 222 -16.44 7.46 5.05
C PRO A 222 -16.08 5.98 4.90
N CYS A 223 -15.04 5.69 4.11
CA CYS A 223 -14.46 4.36 4.05
C CYS A 223 -13.05 4.39 4.67
N PRO A 224 -12.84 3.73 5.81
CA PRO A 224 -11.54 3.74 6.49
C PRO A 224 -10.59 2.62 6.03
N ALA A 225 -11.06 1.65 5.25
CA ALA A 225 -10.28 0.49 4.87
C ALA A 225 -10.66 -0.07 3.51
N ILE A 226 -9.68 -0.61 2.81
CA ILE A 226 -9.87 -1.38 1.58
C ILE A 226 -8.98 -2.62 1.56
N GLU A 227 -9.42 -3.67 0.88
CA GLU A 227 -8.65 -4.88 0.61
C GLU A 227 -9.04 -5.45 -0.76
N ILE A 228 -8.11 -6.11 -1.45
CA ILE A 228 -8.38 -6.85 -2.68
C ILE A 228 -8.47 -8.33 -2.34
N LEU A 229 -9.63 -8.93 -2.54
CA LEU A 229 -9.89 -10.32 -2.13
C LEU A 229 -9.07 -11.32 -2.96
N SER A 230 -8.15 -11.99 -2.29
CA SER A 230 -7.38 -13.10 -2.82
C SER A 230 -7.37 -14.25 -1.81
N SER A 231 -8.33 -15.15 -1.92
CA SER A 231 -8.47 -16.27 -0.99
C SER A 231 -9.19 -17.47 -1.60
N PRO A 232 -8.59 -18.67 -1.59
CA PRO A 232 -9.24 -19.87 -2.08
C PRO A 232 -10.42 -20.33 -1.20
N HIS A 233 -10.64 -19.71 -0.04
CA HIS A 233 -11.82 -19.98 0.81
C HIS A 233 -13.09 -19.40 0.19
N PHE A 234 -13.00 -18.34 -0.60
CA PHE A 234 -14.14 -17.71 -1.29
C PHE A 234 -14.28 -18.19 -2.73
N PRO A 235 -15.49 -18.09 -3.34
CA PRO A 235 -15.73 -18.46 -4.73
C PRO A 235 -14.87 -17.68 -5.74
N ASP A 236 -14.59 -18.31 -6.88
CA ASP A 236 -13.79 -17.69 -7.96
C ASP A 236 -14.38 -16.35 -8.45
N GLY A 237 -15.69 -16.21 -8.48
CA GLY A 237 -16.36 -14.98 -8.89
C GLY A 237 -16.16 -13.78 -7.96
N LEU A 238 -15.60 -14.01 -6.77
CA LEU A 238 -15.28 -12.94 -5.81
C LEU A 238 -13.79 -12.58 -5.83
N GLN A 239 -12.94 -13.40 -6.44
CA GLN A 239 -11.50 -13.17 -6.48
C GLN A 239 -11.17 -11.88 -7.23
N GLY A 240 -10.25 -11.09 -6.65
CA GLY A 240 -9.84 -9.80 -7.19
C GLY A 240 -10.84 -8.67 -6.99
N ASN A 241 -11.98 -8.89 -6.34
CA ASN A 241 -12.91 -7.81 -6.01
C ASN A 241 -12.32 -6.91 -4.92
N LEU A 242 -12.59 -5.61 -5.03
CA LEU A 242 -12.25 -4.62 -4.04
C LEU A 242 -13.28 -4.63 -2.91
N LEU A 243 -12.84 -4.84 -1.69
CA LEU A 243 -13.62 -4.74 -0.46
C LEU A 243 -13.43 -3.34 0.12
N VAL A 244 -14.51 -2.73 0.58
CA VAL A 244 -14.50 -1.35 1.09
C VAL A 244 -15.29 -1.29 2.40
N GLY A 245 -14.59 -1.06 3.51
CA GLY A 245 -15.21 -0.79 4.80
C GLY A 245 -15.96 0.53 4.78
N ASN A 246 -17.15 0.57 5.35
CA ASN A 246 -17.95 1.79 5.43
C ASN A 246 -18.59 1.93 6.80
N VAL A 247 -18.62 3.15 7.34
CA VAL A 247 -18.94 3.41 8.75
C VAL A 247 -20.06 4.42 9.01
N ILE A 248 -20.55 5.14 7.98
CA ILE A 248 -21.72 6.07 8.07
C ILE A 248 -22.67 5.82 6.90
N SER A 249 -23.98 5.89 7.13
CA SER A 249 -25.07 5.67 6.17
C SER A 249 -25.19 4.23 5.69
N PHE A 250 -24.13 3.48 5.69
CA PHE A 250 -24.04 2.04 5.52
C PHE A 250 -22.92 1.56 6.44
N GLN A 251 -23.25 0.70 7.39
CA GLN A 251 -22.29 0.04 8.27
C GLN A 251 -22.02 -1.37 7.74
N GLY A 252 -20.82 -1.61 7.25
CA GLY A 252 -20.52 -2.91 6.65
C GLY A 252 -19.32 -2.88 5.70
N ILE A 253 -19.21 -3.93 4.89
CA ILE A 253 -18.17 -4.09 3.89
C ILE A 253 -18.83 -4.18 2.51
N LEU A 254 -18.70 -3.10 1.74
CA LEU A 254 -19.10 -3.04 0.34
C LEU A 254 -18.15 -3.86 -0.53
N GLN A 255 -18.62 -4.29 -1.69
CA GLN A 255 -17.83 -5.05 -2.65
C GLN A 255 -17.97 -4.46 -4.05
N TYR A 256 -16.85 -4.34 -4.76
CA TYR A 256 -16.80 -3.82 -6.12
C TYR A 256 -16.05 -4.80 -7.03
N ALA A 257 -16.66 -5.14 -8.17
CA ALA A 257 -16.05 -6.01 -9.18
C ALA A 257 -15.47 -5.17 -10.32
N PHE A 258 -14.22 -5.42 -10.68
CA PHE A 258 -13.58 -4.74 -11.81
C PHE A 258 -14.13 -5.21 -13.15
N LYS A 259 -14.40 -4.27 -14.05
CA LYS A 259 -14.96 -4.49 -15.39
C LYS A 259 -14.00 -3.96 -16.45
N PRO A 260 -13.17 -4.81 -17.06
CA PRO A 260 -12.30 -4.39 -18.16
C PRO A 260 -13.13 -3.90 -19.34
N LYS A 261 -12.77 -2.75 -19.90
CA LYS A 261 -13.41 -2.14 -21.07
C LYS A 261 -12.42 -1.85 -22.21
N GLY A 262 -11.19 -2.36 -22.13
CA GLY A 262 -10.13 -2.03 -23.10
C GLY A 262 -9.45 -0.68 -22.81
N GLU A 263 -9.71 -0.08 -21.66
CA GLU A 263 -9.08 1.13 -21.15
C GLU A 263 -7.75 0.83 -20.45
N SER A 264 -6.98 1.86 -20.07
CA SER A 264 -5.72 1.73 -19.35
C SER A 264 -5.90 0.99 -18.03
N PHE A 265 -6.94 1.36 -17.28
CA PHE A 265 -7.33 0.70 -16.04
C PHE A 265 -8.85 0.44 -16.00
N PRO A 266 -9.29 -0.69 -15.41
CA PRO A 266 -10.71 -1.02 -15.35
C PRO A 266 -11.48 -0.08 -14.41
N GLU A 267 -12.76 0.12 -14.71
CA GLU A 267 -13.71 0.64 -13.74
C GLU A 267 -14.22 -0.49 -12.83
N ALA A 268 -14.62 -0.14 -11.62
CA ALA A 268 -15.26 -1.07 -10.71
C ALA A 268 -16.75 -0.75 -10.56
N VAL A 269 -17.57 -1.79 -10.42
CA VAL A 269 -19.01 -1.68 -10.20
C VAL A 269 -19.38 -2.35 -8.90
N GLU A 270 -20.28 -1.73 -8.13
CA GLU A 270 -20.78 -2.31 -6.89
C GLU A 270 -21.53 -3.60 -7.17
N VAL A 271 -21.26 -4.61 -6.36
CA VAL A 271 -21.95 -5.89 -6.31
C VAL A 271 -22.48 -6.14 -4.91
N GLU A 272 -23.03 -7.33 -4.63
CA GLU A 272 -23.56 -7.65 -3.30
C GLU A 272 -22.53 -7.40 -2.21
N PRO A 273 -22.85 -6.66 -1.14
CA PRO A 273 -21.93 -6.44 -0.02
C PRO A 273 -21.52 -7.75 0.66
N ILE A 274 -20.30 -7.79 1.18
CA ILE A 274 -19.83 -8.93 1.99
C ILE A 274 -20.66 -9.07 3.26
N LEU A 275 -20.93 -7.94 3.93
CA LEU A 275 -21.81 -7.89 5.11
C LEU A 275 -22.35 -6.49 5.33
N SER A 276 -23.46 -6.42 6.08
CA SER A 276 -24.01 -5.17 6.63
C SER A 276 -24.48 -5.39 8.07
N SER A 277 -24.45 -4.34 8.86
CA SER A 277 -24.91 -4.33 10.25
C SER A 277 -26.02 -3.30 10.47
N SER A 278 -26.98 -3.64 11.31
CA SER A 278 -28.00 -2.70 11.82
C SER A 278 -27.56 -1.96 13.09
N ASP A 279 -26.40 -2.34 13.67
CA ASP A 279 -25.81 -1.64 14.82
C ASP A 279 -25.27 -0.28 14.38
N PRO A 280 -25.80 0.85 14.86
CA PRO A 280 -25.35 2.18 14.49
C PRO A 280 -23.93 2.50 14.97
N ASN A 281 -23.37 1.71 15.88
CA ASN A 281 -22.01 1.87 16.41
C ASN A 281 -20.99 0.95 15.71
N PHE A 282 -21.43 0.08 14.81
CA PHE A 282 -20.55 -0.80 14.04
C PHE A 282 -19.66 0.00 13.09
N ARG A 283 -18.33 -0.18 13.20
CA ARG A 283 -17.32 0.63 12.50
C ARG A 283 -16.19 -0.24 11.96
N PRO A 284 -16.34 -0.91 10.81
CA PRO A 284 -15.23 -1.66 10.21
C PRO A 284 -14.12 -0.70 9.79
N ALA A 285 -13.03 -0.69 10.54
CA ALA A 285 -11.93 0.28 10.40
C ALA A 285 -10.74 -0.25 9.61
N ASP A 286 -10.55 -1.57 9.56
CA ASP A 286 -9.51 -2.23 8.76
C ASP A 286 -10.00 -3.59 8.27
N ILE A 287 -9.50 -4.06 7.11
CA ILE A 287 -9.92 -5.31 6.46
C ILE A 287 -8.68 -6.03 5.93
N GLU A 288 -8.56 -7.33 6.21
CA GLU A 288 -7.45 -8.14 5.70
C GLU A 288 -7.86 -9.60 5.49
N VAL A 289 -7.19 -10.28 4.53
CA VAL A 289 -7.34 -11.72 4.34
C VAL A 289 -6.34 -12.47 5.22
N GLY A 290 -6.85 -13.26 6.15
CA GLY A 290 -6.05 -14.04 7.09
C GLY A 290 -5.35 -15.25 6.49
N PRO A 291 -4.43 -15.89 7.26
CA PRO A 291 -3.71 -17.10 6.84
C PRO A 291 -4.61 -18.29 6.58
N ASP A 292 -5.76 -18.33 7.22
CA ASP A 292 -6.80 -19.35 7.08
C ASP A 292 -7.77 -19.09 5.91
N GLY A 293 -7.54 -18.02 5.18
CA GLY A 293 -8.33 -17.59 4.03
C GLY A 293 -9.61 -16.84 4.36
N ALA A 294 -9.95 -16.64 5.63
CA ALA A 294 -11.09 -15.83 6.03
C ALA A 294 -10.81 -14.33 5.83
N ILE A 295 -11.85 -13.53 5.66
CA ILE A 295 -11.74 -12.07 5.70
C ILE A 295 -11.85 -11.64 7.16
N TYR A 296 -10.83 -10.96 7.65
CA TYR A 296 -10.82 -10.36 8.98
C TYR A 296 -11.08 -8.87 8.88
N PHE A 297 -11.70 -8.30 9.92
CA PHE A 297 -11.88 -6.86 10.02
C PHE A 297 -11.96 -6.42 11.48
N THR A 298 -11.44 -5.23 11.74
CA THR A 298 -11.61 -4.58 13.05
C THR A 298 -12.95 -3.86 13.10
N ASP A 299 -13.62 -3.89 14.25
CA ASP A 299 -14.77 -3.05 14.56
C ASP A 299 -14.39 -2.10 15.69
N TRP A 300 -14.20 -0.84 15.34
CA TRP A 300 -13.83 0.20 16.27
C TRP A 300 -14.92 0.49 17.32
N GLN A 301 -16.20 0.16 17.04
CA GLN A 301 -17.32 0.25 17.96
C GLN A 301 -17.43 1.63 18.63
N ASN A 302 -17.80 2.66 17.93
CA ASN A 302 -17.94 3.98 18.52
C ASN A 302 -19.22 4.70 18.06
N PRO A 303 -20.02 5.29 18.96
CA PRO A 303 -21.21 6.05 18.60
C PRO A 303 -20.87 7.34 17.82
N ILE A 304 -19.68 7.92 18.07
CA ILE A 304 -19.25 9.16 17.43
C ILE A 304 -18.08 8.90 16.50
N ILE A 305 -18.27 9.18 15.21
CA ILE A 305 -17.20 9.27 14.23
C ILE A 305 -16.86 10.75 14.03
N GLY A 306 -15.58 11.05 14.01
CA GLY A 306 -15.10 12.41 13.86
C GLY A 306 -14.61 13.01 15.17
N HIS A 307 -13.87 14.07 15.05
CA HIS A 307 -13.13 14.69 16.14
C HIS A 307 -13.39 16.19 16.21
N MET A 308 -13.10 16.97 15.16
CA MET A 308 -13.26 18.44 15.19
C MET A 308 -14.71 18.88 15.08
N GLN A 309 -15.59 18.10 14.45
CA GLN A 309 -17.03 18.39 14.32
C GLN A 309 -17.85 18.02 15.56
N HIS A 310 -17.26 17.30 16.50
CA HIS A 310 -17.92 16.81 17.70
C HIS A 310 -17.10 17.13 18.95
N ASN A 311 -17.77 17.21 20.09
CA ASN A 311 -17.07 17.40 21.35
C ASN A 311 -16.06 16.25 21.59
N LEU A 312 -14.78 16.60 21.72
CA LEU A 312 -13.71 15.64 21.98
C LEU A 312 -13.91 14.91 23.31
N ARG A 313 -14.55 15.56 24.30
CA ARG A 313 -14.83 15.01 25.63
C ARG A 313 -16.26 14.51 25.77
N ASP A 314 -16.96 14.25 24.66
CA ASP A 314 -18.31 13.73 24.71
C ASP A 314 -18.35 12.40 25.49
N PRO A 315 -19.19 12.30 26.55
CA PRO A 315 -19.22 11.12 27.40
C PRO A 315 -19.77 9.86 26.68
N SER A 316 -20.43 10.01 25.54
CA SER A 316 -20.92 8.87 24.75
C SER A 316 -19.82 8.17 23.93
N ARG A 317 -18.61 8.76 23.84
CA ARG A 317 -17.49 8.09 23.16
C ARG A 317 -17.12 6.83 23.90
N ASP A 318 -17.13 5.72 23.18
CA ASP A 318 -16.72 4.43 23.71
C ASP A 318 -15.20 4.32 23.80
N ARG A 319 -14.69 3.99 24.96
CA ARG A 319 -13.27 3.80 25.27
C ARG A 319 -13.00 2.47 25.95
N THR A 320 -13.93 1.56 25.86
CA THR A 320 -13.90 0.28 26.58
C THR A 320 -14.17 -0.92 25.67
N HIS A 321 -14.64 -0.67 24.45
CA HIS A 321 -14.96 -1.72 23.51
C HIS A 321 -14.09 -1.65 22.26
N GLY A 322 -13.99 -2.79 21.62
CA GLY A 322 -13.37 -3.02 20.33
C GLY A 322 -13.52 -4.49 19.98
N ARG A 323 -13.59 -4.80 18.69
CA ARG A 323 -13.78 -6.17 18.23
C ARG A 323 -12.92 -6.45 17.02
N VAL A 324 -12.55 -7.71 16.84
CA VAL A 324 -12.09 -8.25 15.57
C VAL A 324 -13.03 -9.39 15.19
N TYR A 325 -13.52 -9.34 13.98
CA TYR A 325 -14.39 -10.37 13.42
C TYR A 325 -13.71 -11.05 12.24
N ARG A 326 -14.17 -12.27 11.93
CA ARG A 326 -13.86 -12.92 10.66
C ARG A 326 -15.13 -13.35 9.93
N VAL A 327 -15.10 -13.22 8.61
CA VAL A 327 -16.14 -13.71 7.70
C VAL A 327 -15.65 -14.99 7.05
N VAL A 328 -16.48 -16.04 7.10
CA VAL A 328 -16.20 -17.36 6.53
C VAL A 328 -17.37 -17.84 5.67
N MET A 329 -17.08 -18.68 4.68
CA MET A 329 -18.10 -19.42 3.94
C MET A 329 -18.59 -20.60 4.78
N ALA A 330 -19.88 -20.62 5.12
CA ALA A 330 -20.45 -21.63 6.03
C ALA A 330 -20.24 -23.07 5.57
N ASP A 331 -20.29 -23.31 4.26
CA ASP A 331 -20.25 -24.65 3.67
C ASP A 331 -18.85 -25.04 3.17
N LYS A 332 -17.81 -24.28 3.52
CA LYS A 332 -16.46 -24.51 3.04
C LYS A 332 -15.46 -24.50 4.20
N PRO A 333 -14.57 -25.50 4.30
CA PRO A 333 -13.54 -25.48 5.34
C PRO A 333 -12.58 -24.32 5.14
N LEU A 334 -12.04 -23.81 6.24
CA LEU A 334 -10.94 -22.83 6.20
C LEU A 334 -9.70 -23.42 5.51
N VAL A 335 -8.91 -22.57 4.93
CA VAL A 335 -7.63 -22.95 4.33
C VAL A 335 -6.65 -23.28 5.44
N LYS A 336 -5.91 -24.36 5.28
CA LYS A 336 -4.82 -24.65 6.21
C LYS A 336 -3.72 -23.58 6.05
N PRO A 337 -3.37 -22.84 7.10
CA PRO A 337 -2.32 -21.84 7.03
C PRO A 337 -0.99 -22.41 6.53
N VAL A 338 -0.37 -21.70 5.59
CA VAL A 338 0.96 -22.05 5.10
C VAL A 338 1.99 -21.57 6.13
N PRO A 339 2.77 -22.48 6.77
CA PRO A 339 3.84 -22.08 7.65
C PRO A 339 4.92 -21.32 6.84
N ILE A 340 5.37 -20.17 7.31
CA ILE A 340 6.34 -19.35 6.59
C ILE A 340 7.57 -19.08 7.47
N ALA A 341 7.35 -18.56 8.68
CA ALA A 341 8.43 -18.26 9.62
C ALA A 341 9.36 -19.44 9.87
N ALA A 342 10.63 -19.14 10.08
CA ALA A 342 11.69 -20.10 10.41
C ALA A 342 12.00 -21.18 9.34
N ARG A 343 11.35 -21.17 8.17
CA ARG A 343 11.71 -22.07 7.07
C ARG A 343 13.07 -21.69 6.48
N PRO A 344 13.80 -22.68 5.90
CA PRO A 344 14.98 -22.37 5.08
C PRO A 344 14.63 -21.40 3.95
N VAL A 345 15.52 -20.44 3.65
CA VAL A 345 15.31 -19.42 2.60
C VAL A 345 14.86 -20.04 1.28
N ALA A 346 15.49 -21.14 0.83
CA ALA A 346 15.12 -21.83 -0.40
C ALA A 346 13.68 -22.38 -0.42
N GLU A 347 13.09 -22.66 0.75
CA GLU A 347 11.69 -23.07 0.86
C GLU A 347 10.74 -21.87 0.83
N VAL A 348 11.11 -20.77 1.49
CA VAL A 348 10.31 -19.52 1.48
C VAL A 348 10.27 -18.95 0.07
N VAL A 349 11.37 -18.94 -0.67
CA VAL A 349 11.43 -18.46 -2.07
C VAL A 349 10.45 -19.21 -2.97
N LYS A 350 10.18 -20.50 -2.73
CA LYS A 350 9.16 -21.25 -3.51
C LYS A 350 7.74 -20.70 -3.30
N LEU A 351 7.45 -20.13 -2.14
CA LEU A 351 6.15 -19.53 -1.83
C LEU A 351 5.85 -18.26 -2.66
N LEU A 352 6.84 -17.67 -3.30
CA LEU A 352 6.64 -16.63 -4.31
C LEU A 352 5.84 -17.12 -5.54
N SER A 353 5.67 -18.43 -5.69
CA SER A 353 4.80 -19.05 -6.70
C SER A 353 3.39 -19.34 -6.21
N ASP A 354 3.07 -19.05 -4.94
CA ASP A 354 1.75 -19.34 -4.38
C ASP A 354 0.65 -18.52 -5.10
N PRO A 355 -0.50 -19.10 -5.41
CA PRO A 355 -1.59 -18.36 -6.05
C PRO A 355 -2.19 -17.26 -5.15
N THR A 356 -2.10 -17.41 -3.82
CA THR A 356 -2.69 -16.49 -2.83
C THR A 356 -1.78 -15.30 -2.57
N ASP A 357 -2.29 -14.10 -2.76
CA ASP A 357 -1.51 -12.86 -2.64
C ASP A 357 -0.92 -12.69 -1.23
N ARG A 358 -1.68 -12.99 -0.20
CA ARG A 358 -1.23 -12.89 1.20
C ARG A 358 -0.17 -13.93 1.61
N VAL A 359 -0.10 -15.07 0.93
CA VAL A 359 1.01 -16.02 1.11
C VAL A 359 2.29 -15.44 0.50
N ARG A 360 2.22 -14.90 -0.74
CA ARG A 360 3.38 -14.25 -1.36
C ARG A 360 3.84 -13.02 -0.58
N TYR A 361 2.90 -12.20 -0.11
CA TYR A 361 3.20 -11.04 0.74
C TYR A 361 4.02 -11.46 1.98
N ARG A 362 3.53 -12.42 2.76
CA ARG A 362 4.24 -12.89 3.96
C ARG A 362 5.56 -13.60 3.63
N ALA A 363 5.67 -14.25 2.47
CA ALA A 363 6.93 -14.82 2.00
C ALA A 363 7.96 -13.72 1.70
N ARG A 364 7.59 -12.64 1.00
CA ARG A 364 8.47 -11.49 0.78
C ARG A 364 8.86 -10.82 2.09
N LEU A 365 7.93 -10.68 3.02
CA LEU A 365 8.17 -10.13 4.34
C LEU A 365 9.20 -10.97 5.11
N GLU A 366 9.04 -12.29 5.19
CA GLU A 366 10.00 -13.20 5.82
C GLU A 366 11.39 -13.10 5.17
N LEU A 367 11.44 -13.07 3.82
CA LEU A 367 12.70 -12.94 3.10
C LEU A 367 13.38 -11.59 3.41
N SER A 368 12.64 -10.51 3.55
CA SER A 368 13.21 -9.18 3.83
C SER A 368 13.96 -9.11 5.16
N GLY A 369 13.60 -9.96 6.13
CA GLY A 369 14.26 -10.11 7.43
C GLY A 369 15.46 -11.06 7.43
N ARG A 370 15.71 -11.75 6.32
CA ARG A 370 16.83 -12.71 6.19
C ARG A 370 18.09 -12.05 5.61
N PRO A 371 19.28 -12.63 5.84
CA PRO A 371 20.52 -12.10 5.27
C PRO A 371 20.46 -12.03 3.73
N GLU A 372 20.81 -10.88 3.17
CA GLU A 372 20.89 -10.66 1.72
C GLU A 372 21.74 -11.71 0.99
N ALA A 373 22.88 -12.07 1.60
CA ALA A 373 23.79 -13.06 1.06
C ALA A 373 23.18 -14.47 0.89
N GLU A 374 22.08 -14.76 1.60
CA GLU A 374 21.33 -16.01 1.45
C GLU A 374 20.16 -15.85 0.47
N VAL A 375 19.42 -14.72 0.56
CA VAL A 375 18.19 -14.53 -0.21
C VAL A 375 18.47 -14.26 -1.68
N VAL A 376 19.35 -13.32 -1.98
CA VAL A 376 19.62 -12.92 -3.39
C VAL A 376 20.07 -14.10 -4.27
N PRO A 377 21.03 -14.94 -3.85
CA PRO A 377 21.38 -16.13 -4.62
C PRO A 377 20.24 -17.15 -4.72
N ALA A 378 19.45 -17.32 -3.66
CA ALA A 378 18.33 -18.26 -3.67
C ALA A 378 17.22 -17.84 -4.64
N VAL A 379 16.87 -16.55 -4.70
CA VAL A 379 15.90 -15.99 -5.67
C VAL A 379 16.39 -16.18 -7.09
N LYS A 380 17.66 -15.87 -7.38
CA LYS A 380 18.27 -16.08 -8.72
C LYS A 380 18.28 -17.56 -9.12
N ALA A 381 18.61 -18.45 -8.19
CA ALA A 381 18.62 -19.90 -8.44
C ALA A 381 17.20 -20.46 -8.64
N TRP A 382 16.21 -19.93 -7.93
CA TRP A 382 14.81 -20.28 -8.13
C TRP A 382 14.31 -19.82 -9.50
N LEU A 383 14.54 -18.55 -9.86
CA LEU A 383 14.15 -17.98 -11.16
C LEU A 383 14.74 -18.77 -12.32
N ALA A 384 16.01 -19.17 -12.23
CA ALA A 384 16.70 -19.94 -13.28
C ALA A 384 16.09 -21.33 -13.52
N LYS A 385 15.36 -21.87 -12.55
CA LYS A 385 14.72 -23.21 -12.61
C LYS A 385 13.26 -23.15 -13.03
N LEU A 386 12.66 -21.96 -13.18
CA LEU A 386 11.26 -21.83 -13.57
C LEU A 386 11.04 -22.32 -15.01
N ASP A 387 9.93 -23.00 -15.22
CA ASP A 387 9.46 -23.36 -16.55
C ASP A 387 8.98 -22.09 -17.27
N ARG A 388 9.71 -21.70 -18.30
CA ARG A 388 9.41 -20.51 -19.11
C ARG A 388 8.13 -20.62 -19.95
N THR A 389 7.60 -21.84 -20.10
CA THR A 389 6.35 -22.10 -20.83
C THR A 389 5.13 -22.10 -19.93
N ALA A 390 5.32 -22.09 -18.61
CA ALA A 390 4.22 -22.07 -17.65
C ALA A 390 3.43 -20.75 -17.72
N PRO A 391 2.08 -20.78 -17.66
CA PRO A 391 1.26 -19.57 -17.72
C PRO A 391 1.64 -18.49 -16.70
N GLU A 392 2.11 -18.91 -15.52
CA GLU A 392 2.48 -18.02 -14.41
C GLU A 392 3.96 -17.58 -14.45
N PHE A 393 4.72 -17.94 -15.51
CA PHE A 393 6.16 -17.65 -15.57
C PHE A 393 6.46 -16.14 -15.43
N GLU A 394 5.74 -15.30 -16.17
CA GLU A 394 5.97 -13.85 -16.20
C GLU A 394 5.66 -13.20 -14.86
N HIS A 395 4.61 -13.66 -14.17
CA HIS A 395 4.33 -13.19 -12.82
C HIS A 395 5.43 -13.63 -11.83
N ARG A 396 5.91 -14.87 -11.91
CA ARG A 396 7.00 -15.35 -11.06
C ARG A 396 8.32 -14.61 -11.35
N GLN A 397 8.55 -14.25 -12.59
CA GLN A 397 9.69 -13.41 -12.98
C GLN A 397 9.59 -12.01 -12.34
N LEU A 398 8.39 -11.45 -12.31
CA LEU A 398 8.10 -10.19 -11.64
C LEU A 398 8.29 -10.31 -10.11
N GLU A 399 7.84 -11.41 -9.48
CA GLU A 399 8.08 -11.68 -8.05
C GLU A 399 9.59 -11.76 -7.72
N ALA A 400 10.41 -12.31 -8.62
CA ALA A 400 11.86 -12.28 -8.46
C ALA A 400 12.40 -10.85 -8.49
N LEU A 401 11.97 -10.04 -9.46
CA LEU A 401 12.37 -8.63 -9.58
C LEU A 401 12.00 -7.84 -8.31
N TRP A 402 10.79 -7.97 -7.83
CA TRP A 402 10.32 -7.33 -6.61
C TRP A 402 11.12 -7.78 -5.38
N THR A 403 11.33 -9.09 -5.21
CA THR A 403 12.09 -9.60 -4.05
C THR A 403 13.53 -9.08 -4.05
N LEU A 404 14.18 -8.97 -5.21
CA LEU A 404 15.50 -8.36 -5.30
C LEU A 404 15.48 -6.87 -4.91
N ARG A 405 14.39 -6.16 -5.23
CA ARG A 405 14.23 -4.75 -4.82
C ARG A 405 14.11 -4.56 -3.30
N HIS A 406 13.58 -5.52 -2.54
CA HIS A 406 13.61 -5.47 -1.07
C HIS A 406 15.05 -5.36 -0.52
N PHE A 407 16.05 -5.80 -1.28
CA PHE A 407 17.47 -5.71 -0.94
C PHE A 407 18.19 -4.57 -1.68
N ASP A 408 17.44 -3.66 -2.29
CA ASP A 408 17.97 -2.59 -3.14
C ASP A 408 18.84 -3.08 -4.32
N GLN A 409 18.69 -4.35 -4.69
CA GLN A 409 19.37 -4.91 -5.84
C GLN A 409 18.73 -4.44 -7.14
N ILE A 410 19.57 -3.97 -8.06
CA ILE A 410 19.17 -3.63 -9.43
C ILE A 410 19.72 -4.73 -10.34
N ASP A 411 18.82 -5.36 -11.09
CA ASP A 411 19.16 -6.40 -12.07
C ASP A 411 18.64 -5.96 -13.46
N PRO A 412 19.43 -5.20 -14.24
CA PRO A 412 18.97 -4.67 -15.52
C PRO A 412 18.54 -5.74 -16.52
N PRO A 413 19.19 -6.91 -16.64
CA PRO A 413 18.72 -7.98 -17.51
C PRO A 413 17.35 -8.53 -17.10
N LEU A 414 17.08 -8.66 -15.81
CA LEU A 414 15.78 -9.12 -15.32
C LEU A 414 14.70 -8.05 -15.55
N LEU A 415 15.00 -6.78 -15.28
CA LEU A 415 14.09 -5.67 -15.55
C LEU A 415 13.73 -5.62 -17.04
N GLU A 416 14.70 -5.71 -17.94
CA GLU A 416 14.46 -5.72 -19.39
C GLU A 416 13.59 -6.91 -19.79
N ALA A 417 13.83 -8.10 -19.23
CA ALA A 417 13.02 -9.28 -19.50
C ALA A 417 11.55 -9.10 -19.03
N VAL A 418 11.31 -8.41 -17.93
CA VAL A 418 9.96 -8.06 -17.46
C VAL A 418 9.31 -7.02 -18.38
N LEU A 419 10.06 -6.01 -18.84
CA LEU A 419 9.55 -4.96 -19.73
C LEU A 419 9.14 -5.46 -21.13
N VAL A 420 9.60 -6.65 -21.54
CA VAL A 420 9.23 -7.29 -22.81
C VAL A 420 8.36 -8.54 -22.64
N ALA A 421 7.81 -8.76 -21.44
CA ALA A 421 6.89 -9.86 -21.16
C ALA A 421 5.64 -9.80 -22.05
N LYS A 422 5.01 -10.94 -22.30
CA LYS A 422 3.76 -11.00 -23.10
C LYS A 422 2.58 -10.35 -22.36
N ASP A 423 2.51 -10.56 -21.06
CA ASP A 423 1.44 -9.98 -20.22
C ASP A 423 1.69 -8.47 -20.01
N PRO A 424 0.77 -7.60 -20.47
CA PRO A 424 0.93 -6.15 -20.30
C PRO A 424 0.94 -5.70 -18.83
N ARG A 425 0.37 -6.50 -17.92
CA ARG A 425 0.41 -6.21 -16.49
C ARG A 425 1.83 -6.37 -15.93
N SER A 426 2.56 -7.37 -16.43
CA SER A 426 3.98 -7.55 -16.09
C SER A 426 4.83 -6.39 -16.61
N ARG A 427 4.64 -5.99 -17.89
CA ARG A 427 5.35 -4.84 -18.47
C ARG A 427 5.09 -3.54 -17.70
N SER A 428 3.83 -3.31 -17.36
CA SER A 428 3.37 -2.15 -16.57
C SER A 428 4.04 -2.14 -15.18
N ALA A 429 4.06 -3.28 -14.48
CA ALA A 429 4.73 -3.44 -13.19
C ALA A 429 6.25 -3.20 -13.30
N GLY A 430 6.89 -3.65 -14.38
CA GLY A 430 8.29 -3.36 -14.66
C GLY A 430 8.58 -1.86 -14.80
N LEU A 431 7.68 -1.10 -15.43
CA LEU A 431 7.78 0.36 -15.53
C LEU A 431 7.63 1.06 -14.17
N ARG A 432 6.78 0.55 -13.27
CA ARG A 432 6.70 1.07 -11.89
C ARG A 432 7.99 0.85 -11.12
N VAL A 433 8.62 -0.32 -11.28
CA VAL A 433 9.96 -0.56 -10.73
C VAL A 433 10.97 0.42 -11.34
N LEU A 434 10.99 0.56 -12.68
CA LEU A 434 11.88 1.50 -13.36
C LEU A 434 11.71 2.93 -12.83
N ALA A 435 10.48 3.42 -12.67
CA ALA A 435 10.21 4.77 -12.15
C ALA A 435 10.88 5.02 -10.78
N SER A 436 10.95 4.00 -9.92
CA SER A 436 11.55 4.11 -8.59
C SER A 436 13.08 4.14 -8.57
N ILE A 437 13.72 3.72 -9.67
CA ILE A 437 15.20 3.57 -9.79
C ILE A 437 15.74 4.20 -11.07
N VAL A 438 14.97 5.05 -11.71
CA VAL A 438 15.27 5.61 -13.04
C VAL A 438 16.61 6.33 -13.11
N ASP A 439 17.03 6.94 -12.01
CA ASP A 439 18.33 7.61 -11.83
C ASP A 439 19.53 6.64 -11.75
N ARG A 440 19.26 5.33 -11.59
CA ARG A 440 20.26 4.27 -11.39
C ARG A 440 20.30 3.26 -12.54
N VAL A 441 19.40 3.37 -13.53
CA VAL A 441 19.30 2.43 -14.65
C VAL A 441 19.74 3.12 -15.95
N PRO A 442 20.90 2.74 -16.52
CA PRO A 442 21.30 3.23 -17.83
C PRO A 442 20.27 2.86 -18.91
N GLY A 443 19.97 3.78 -19.82
CA GLY A 443 19.03 3.53 -20.93
C GLY A 443 17.55 3.62 -20.54
N GLY A 444 17.22 4.13 -19.34
CA GLY A 444 15.84 4.28 -18.89
C GLY A 444 14.94 5.08 -19.84
N LEU A 445 15.46 6.10 -20.51
CA LEU A 445 14.73 6.87 -21.53
C LEU A 445 14.28 5.97 -22.70
N GLU A 446 15.18 5.13 -23.21
CA GLU A 446 14.87 4.24 -24.33
C GLU A 446 13.84 3.15 -23.94
N MET A 447 13.94 2.63 -22.72
CA MET A 447 12.92 1.73 -22.18
C MET A 447 11.54 2.39 -22.15
N VAL A 448 11.47 3.64 -21.72
CA VAL A 448 10.23 4.43 -21.65
C VAL A 448 9.69 4.76 -23.05
N ARG A 449 10.54 5.16 -24.01
CA ARG A 449 10.12 5.40 -25.40
C ARG A 449 9.47 4.18 -26.02
N ARG A 450 10.13 3.03 -25.90
CA ARG A 450 9.60 1.75 -26.40
C ARG A 450 8.26 1.40 -25.76
N ALA A 451 8.12 1.60 -24.47
CA ALA A 451 6.88 1.34 -23.75
C ALA A 451 5.76 2.37 -24.05
N ALA A 452 6.10 3.60 -24.41
CA ALA A 452 5.13 4.61 -24.84
C ALA A 452 4.46 4.26 -26.19
N ALA A 453 5.09 3.39 -27.00
CA ALA A 453 4.55 2.83 -28.24
C ALA A 453 3.90 1.45 -28.07
N ASP A 454 3.72 0.96 -26.85
CA ASP A 454 3.17 -0.37 -26.57
C ASP A 454 1.72 -0.51 -27.07
N GLU A 455 1.35 -1.71 -27.51
CA GLU A 455 -0.03 -2.03 -27.93
C GLU A 455 -1.06 -1.84 -26.79
N SER A 456 -0.64 -2.09 -25.53
CA SER A 456 -1.50 -1.98 -24.36
C SER A 456 -1.61 -0.53 -23.87
N PRO A 457 -2.82 0.02 -23.72
CA PRO A 457 -3.02 1.35 -23.17
C PRO A 457 -2.51 1.48 -21.72
N ARG A 458 -2.55 0.38 -20.94
CA ARG A 458 -2.01 0.33 -19.58
C ARG A 458 -0.48 0.56 -19.57
N VAL A 459 0.25 -0.10 -20.47
CA VAL A 459 1.70 0.04 -20.57
C VAL A 459 2.08 1.44 -21.03
N ARG A 460 1.37 1.99 -22.03
CA ARG A 460 1.58 3.38 -22.47
C ARG A 460 1.36 4.39 -21.35
N LEU A 461 0.30 4.20 -20.54
CA LEU A 461 0.03 5.09 -19.40
C LEU A 461 1.19 5.05 -18.40
N GLU A 462 1.67 3.87 -18.02
CA GLU A 462 2.82 3.73 -17.11
C GLU A 462 4.11 4.30 -17.72
N ALA A 463 4.29 4.20 -19.03
CA ALA A 463 5.43 4.81 -19.71
C ALA A 463 5.40 6.34 -19.60
N VAL A 464 4.25 6.98 -19.86
CA VAL A 464 4.06 8.43 -19.72
C VAL A 464 4.27 8.87 -18.25
N ARG A 465 3.72 8.11 -17.30
CA ARG A 465 3.95 8.35 -15.88
C ARG A 465 5.45 8.24 -15.55
N THR A 466 6.12 7.18 -15.97
CA THR A 466 7.55 6.95 -15.72
C THR A 466 8.42 8.04 -16.35
N ALA A 467 8.05 8.53 -17.55
CA ALA A 467 8.72 9.64 -18.20
C ALA A 467 8.83 10.88 -17.29
N SER A 468 7.79 11.16 -16.50
CA SER A 468 7.80 12.31 -15.57
C SER A 468 8.92 12.24 -14.51
N TYR A 469 9.45 11.06 -14.21
CA TYR A 469 10.53 10.84 -13.23
C TYR A 469 11.93 10.94 -13.83
N LEU A 470 12.09 10.87 -15.15
CA LEU A 470 13.39 10.85 -15.82
C LEU A 470 14.21 12.15 -15.65
N ARG A 471 13.56 13.28 -15.37
CA ARG A 471 14.24 14.60 -15.27
C ARG A 471 15.13 14.95 -16.47
N LEU A 472 14.69 14.51 -17.65
CA LEU A 472 15.36 14.76 -18.93
C LEU A 472 14.39 15.48 -19.86
N PRO A 473 14.81 16.57 -20.54
CA PRO A 473 13.92 17.28 -21.47
C PRO A 473 13.45 16.40 -22.64
N GLU A 474 14.21 15.37 -23.01
CA GLU A 474 13.86 14.39 -24.04
C GLU A 474 12.71 13.48 -23.60
N ALA A 475 12.40 13.37 -22.30
CA ALA A 475 11.33 12.52 -21.78
C ALA A 475 9.92 12.97 -22.26
N VAL A 476 9.79 14.24 -22.70
CA VAL A 476 8.55 14.74 -23.33
C VAL A 476 8.16 13.94 -24.59
N GLU A 477 9.10 13.29 -25.24
CA GLU A 477 8.85 12.45 -26.41
C GLU A 477 7.89 11.28 -26.10
N ALA A 478 7.93 10.73 -24.88
CA ALA A 478 7.00 9.68 -24.47
C ALA A 478 5.53 10.12 -24.57
N LEU A 479 5.23 11.42 -24.32
CA LEU A 479 3.89 11.97 -24.50
C LEU A 479 3.51 12.03 -25.98
N ALA A 480 4.44 12.49 -26.83
CA ALA A 480 4.21 12.60 -28.27
C ALA A 480 3.97 11.21 -28.88
N ILE A 481 4.77 10.21 -28.52
CA ILE A 481 4.58 8.82 -28.96
C ILE A 481 3.21 8.29 -28.52
N ALA A 482 2.84 8.49 -27.25
CA ALA A 482 1.55 8.03 -26.73
C ALA A 482 0.34 8.77 -27.35
N ASP A 483 0.54 9.98 -27.92
CA ASP A 483 -0.51 10.73 -28.63
C ASP A 483 -0.88 10.14 -30.00
N GLU A 484 -0.04 9.26 -30.55
CA GLU A 484 -0.35 8.54 -31.78
C GLU A 484 -1.41 7.43 -31.61
N PHE A 485 -1.77 7.12 -30.36
CA PHE A 485 -2.71 6.06 -30.01
C PHE A 485 -3.99 6.62 -29.39
N PRO A 486 -5.11 5.85 -29.46
CA PRO A 486 -6.33 6.21 -28.75
C PRO A 486 -6.08 6.43 -27.26
N SER A 487 -6.70 7.45 -26.70
CA SER A 487 -6.60 7.85 -25.30
C SER A 487 -7.91 7.58 -24.57
N ASP A 488 -7.83 7.31 -23.28
CA ASP A 488 -8.96 7.27 -22.36
C ASP A 488 -8.83 8.33 -21.28
N ARG A 489 -9.82 8.48 -20.43
CA ARG A 489 -9.85 9.52 -19.39
C ARG A 489 -8.67 9.46 -18.41
N GLN A 490 -8.13 8.27 -18.12
CA GLN A 490 -6.99 8.08 -17.24
C GLN A 490 -5.69 8.49 -17.94
N MET A 491 -5.53 8.07 -19.19
CA MET A 491 -4.41 8.47 -20.03
C MET A 491 -4.37 9.99 -20.24
N ASP A 492 -5.52 10.62 -20.54
CA ASP A 492 -5.61 12.09 -20.71
C ASP A 492 -5.19 12.83 -19.45
N TYR A 493 -5.58 12.31 -18.28
CA TYR A 493 -5.18 12.86 -17.01
C TYR A 493 -3.66 12.74 -16.80
N VAL A 494 -3.09 11.54 -17.00
CA VAL A 494 -1.64 11.30 -16.80
C VAL A 494 -0.80 12.12 -17.76
N LYS A 495 -1.21 12.23 -19.05
CA LYS A 495 -0.54 13.11 -20.03
C LYS A 495 -0.52 14.56 -19.57
N LYS A 496 -1.65 15.07 -19.07
CA LYS A 496 -1.75 16.45 -18.57
C LYS A 496 -0.82 16.68 -17.38
N GLU A 497 -0.81 15.77 -16.41
CA GLU A 497 0.04 15.89 -15.22
C GLU A 497 1.52 15.71 -15.56
N ALA A 498 1.88 14.76 -16.43
CA ALA A 498 3.25 14.60 -16.91
C ALA A 498 3.75 15.82 -17.71
N ALA A 499 2.91 16.36 -18.60
CA ALA A 499 3.25 17.57 -19.35
C ALA A 499 3.54 18.75 -18.43
N ARG A 500 2.84 18.88 -17.30
CA ARG A 500 3.04 19.96 -16.33
C ARG A 500 4.48 20.03 -15.81
N VAL A 501 5.16 18.89 -15.65
CA VAL A 501 6.54 18.83 -15.14
C VAL A 501 7.58 18.68 -16.25
N LEU A 502 7.24 18.11 -17.40
CA LEU A 502 8.18 17.89 -18.51
C LEU A 502 8.29 19.08 -19.47
N ASP A 503 7.18 19.77 -19.78
CA ASP A 503 7.20 20.90 -20.72
C ASP A 503 8.07 22.10 -20.23
N PRO A 504 8.03 22.50 -18.95
CA PRO A 504 8.96 23.51 -18.44
C PRO A 504 10.44 23.13 -18.61
N GLU A 505 10.80 21.87 -18.31
CA GLU A 505 12.17 21.37 -18.48
C GLU A 505 12.59 21.37 -19.96
N PHE A 506 11.70 20.96 -20.85
CA PHE A 506 11.92 20.99 -22.29
C PHE A 506 12.11 22.42 -22.82
N ARG A 507 11.23 23.34 -22.47
CA ARG A 507 11.33 24.74 -22.88
C ARG A 507 12.60 25.41 -22.36
N GLN A 508 12.97 25.15 -21.12
CA GLN A 508 14.18 25.69 -20.52
C GLN A 508 15.44 25.20 -21.26
N ALA A 509 15.49 23.88 -21.57
CA ALA A 509 16.61 23.31 -22.31
C ALA A 509 16.73 23.93 -23.72
N ARG A 510 15.62 24.11 -24.44
CA ARG A 510 15.60 24.77 -25.74
C ARG A 510 16.01 26.22 -25.67
N ALA A 511 15.53 26.98 -24.68
CA ALA A 511 15.91 28.38 -24.48
C ALA A 511 17.41 28.53 -24.16
N ALA A 512 18.01 27.53 -23.52
CA ALA A 512 19.45 27.43 -23.29
C ALA A 512 20.26 26.99 -24.53
N GLY A 513 19.62 26.84 -25.69
CA GLY A 513 20.28 26.41 -26.94
C GLY A 513 20.59 24.91 -27.02
N ARG A 514 20.05 24.09 -26.12
CA ARG A 514 20.24 22.65 -26.18
C ARG A 514 19.48 22.08 -27.37
N ALA A 515 20.17 21.36 -28.25
CA ALA A 515 19.53 20.58 -29.28
C ALA A 515 18.87 19.35 -28.62
N ILE A 516 17.57 19.21 -28.78
CA ILE A 516 16.82 18.05 -28.31
C ILE A 516 16.42 17.28 -29.54
N ALA A 517 17.03 16.11 -29.72
CA ALA A 517 16.71 15.21 -30.82
C ALA A 517 15.58 14.27 -30.39
N PHE A 518 14.51 14.27 -31.15
CA PHE A 518 13.52 13.20 -31.11
C PHE A 518 13.92 12.13 -32.13
N THR A 519 13.86 10.89 -31.74
CA THR A 519 14.24 9.73 -32.58
C THR A 519 13.02 9.03 -33.15
#